data_d16e86e391c3453a79664f1cba9b080d
#
_entry.id   d16e86e391c3453a79664f1cba9b080d
#
_cell.length_a   1.000
_cell.length_b   1.000
_cell.length_c   1.000
_cell.angle_alpha   90.00
_cell.angle_beta   90.00
_cell.angle_gamma   90.00
#
_symmetry.space_group_name_H-M   'P 1'
#
loop_
_entity.id
_entity.type
_entity.pdbx_description
1 polymer ?
#
loop_
_entity_poly.entity_id
_entity_poly.type
_entity_poly.pdbx_seq_one_letter_code
_entity_poly.pdbx_strand_id
1 'polypeptide(L)'
;MKKILFLALLTPALNAMHHEMGEHNHSMGNSVEWEINAYTSAAPSFIGDYATVIGASGKVLREGTNGWRCEPFMPMPKGGFKDAHSAAPACSDKNSVAWANAYKAGTIPEMEADGWMWMI
;
A
#
# COMPACT_ATOMS: atom_id res chain seq x y z
N MET A 1 -60.57 21.92 -39.93
CA MET A 1 -59.89 21.06 -38.95
C MET A 1 -58.40 20.95 -39.37
N LYS A 2 -57.53 21.72 -38.73
CA LYS A 2 -56.09 21.67 -39.02
C LYS A 2 -55.41 20.76 -37.98
N LYS A 3 -54.90 19.63 -38.43
CA LYS A 3 -54.06 18.74 -37.61
C LYS A 3 -52.68 19.32 -37.54
N ILE A 4 -52.27 19.76 -36.35
CA ILE A 4 -50.91 20.19 -36.09
C ILE A 4 -50.11 18.93 -35.68
N LEU A 5 -49.15 18.54 -36.55
CA LEU A 5 -48.24 17.45 -36.31
C LEU A 5 -47.08 18.01 -35.46
N PHE A 6 -46.99 17.63 -34.20
CA PHE A 6 -45.82 17.92 -33.37
C PHE A 6 -44.72 16.92 -33.71
N LEU A 7 -43.72 17.39 -34.39
CA LEU A 7 -42.49 16.63 -34.63
C LEU A 7 -41.60 16.79 -33.39
N ALA A 8 -41.56 15.74 -32.54
CA ALA A 8 -40.65 15.68 -31.41
C ALA A 8 -39.25 15.40 -31.94
N LEU A 9 -38.39 16.41 -31.91
CA LEU A 9 -36.95 16.27 -32.15
C LEU A 9 -36.33 15.59 -30.92
N LEU A 10 -36.05 14.28 -31.03
CA LEU A 10 -35.15 13.60 -30.09
C LEU A 10 -33.71 14.07 -30.38
N THR A 11 -33.19 14.90 -29.52
CA THR A 11 -31.75 15.15 -29.47
C THR A 11 -31.09 13.99 -28.72
N PRO A 12 -30.11 13.30 -29.31
CA PRO A 12 -29.32 12.36 -28.54
C PRO A 12 -28.43 13.16 -27.58
N ALA A 13 -28.63 12.92 -26.28
CA ALA A 13 -27.68 13.38 -25.28
C ALA A 13 -26.34 12.68 -25.53
N LEU A 14 -25.38 13.40 -26.07
CA LEU A 14 -23.99 13.00 -26.04
C LEU A 14 -23.59 12.98 -24.54
N ASN A 15 -23.54 11.81 -23.96
CA ASN A 15 -22.79 11.59 -22.76
C ASN A 15 -21.31 11.79 -23.09
N ALA A 16 -20.83 13.02 -22.95
CA ALA A 16 -19.42 13.26 -22.85
C ALA A 16 -18.95 12.51 -21.61
N MET A 17 -18.29 11.36 -21.80
CA MET A 17 -17.44 10.77 -20.76
C MET A 17 -16.35 11.80 -20.47
N HIS A 18 -16.57 12.60 -19.43
CA HIS A 18 -15.50 13.28 -18.78
C HIS A 18 -14.61 12.19 -18.16
N HIS A 19 -13.54 11.85 -18.87
CA HIS A 19 -12.36 11.36 -18.22
C HIS A 19 -11.87 12.55 -17.38
N GLU A 20 -12.33 12.59 -16.14
CA GLU A 20 -11.58 13.30 -15.13
C GLU A 20 -10.23 12.57 -15.08
N MET A 21 -9.25 13.17 -15.75
CA MET A 21 -7.85 12.97 -15.37
C MET A 21 -7.81 13.43 -13.92
N GLY A 22 -7.87 12.47 -12.98
CA GLY A 22 -7.67 12.75 -11.57
C GLY A 22 -6.39 13.55 -11.49
N GLU A 23 -6.48 14.77 -10.97
CA GLU A 23 -5.33 15.46 -10.46
C GLU A 23 -4.57 14.43 -9.65
N HIS A 24 -3.34 14.11 -10.07
CA HIS A 24 -2.38 13.45 -9.22
C HIS A 24 -2.12 14.44 -8.08
N ASN A 25 -3.06 14.45 -7.16
CA ASN A 25 -2.84 15.04 -5.87
C ASN A 25 -1.68 14.22 -5.29
N HIS A 26 -0.49 14.83 -5.27
CA HIS A 26 0.64 14.30 -4.52
C HIS A 26 0.30 14.39 -3.03
N SER A 27 -0.74 13.66 -2.62
CA SER A 27 -0.99 13.46 -1.20
C SER A 27 0.22 12.71 -0.67
N MET A 28 0.94 13.35 0.24
CA MET A 28 2.04 12.70 0.95
C MET A 28 1.52 11.36 1.51
N GLY A 29 2.33 10.32 1.36
CA GLY A 29 1.92 8.95 1.69
C GLY A 29 1.76 8.74 3.18
N ASN A 30 0.54 8.87 3.68
CA ASN A 30 0.18 8.69 5.09
C ASN A 30 -1.20 8.04 5.30
N SER A 31 -1.93 7.70 4.26
CA SER A 31 -3.17 6.93 4.39
C SER A 31 -2.86 5.45 4.63
N VAL A 32 -3.76 4.75 5.30
CA VAL A 32 -3.64 3.29 5.55
C VAL A 32 -3.50 2.53 4.22
N GLU A 33 -4.29 2.86 3.23
CA GLU A 33 -4.24 2.23 1.91
C GLU A 33 -2.89 2.50 1.23
N TRP A 34 -2.39 3.73 1.29
CA TRP A 34 -1.09 4.08 0.75
C TRP A 34 0.02 3.30 1.45
N GLU A 35 0.03 3.24 2.79
CA GLU A 35 1.04 2.50 3.56
C GLU A 35 1.03 1.01 3.19
N ILE A 36 -0.15 0.39 3.09
CA ILE A 36 -0.25 -1.01 2.67
C ILE A 36 0.38 -1.22 1.29
N ASN A 37 -0.01 -0.42 0.30
CA ASN A 37 0.50 -0.53 -1.06
C ASN A 37 2.01 -0.26 -1.15
N ALA A 38 2.47 0.79 -0.48
CA ALA A 38 3.88 1.18 -0.47
C ALA A 38 4.77 0.11 0.18
N TYR A 39 4.35 -0.44 1.33
CA TYR A 39 5.21 -1.37 2.05
C TYR A 39 5.20 -2.76 1.45
N THR A 40 4.09 -3.21 0.90
CA THR A 40 4.03 -4.51 0.21
C THR A 40 4.76 -4.51 -1.14
N SER A 41 4.96 -3.33 -1.75
CA SER A 41 5.73 -3.22 -2.99
C SER A 41 7.22 -3.58 -2.83
N ALA A 42 7.72 -3.70 -1.60
CA ALA A 42 9.09 -4.15 -1.31
C ALA A 42 9.32 -5.61 -1.70
N ALA A 43 8.27 -6.43 -1.82
CA ALA A 43 8.37 -7.84 -2.17
C ALA A 43 7.55 -8.15 -3.43
N PRO A 44 7.83 -9.28 -4.11
CA PRO A 44 6.94 -9.77 -5.16
C PRO A 44 5.51 -9.97 -4.64
N SER A 45 4.50 -9.82 -5.53
CA SER A 45 3.09 -9.87 -5.15
C SER A 45 2.69 -11.15 -4.44
N PHE A 46 3.26 -12.30 -4.84
CA PHE A 46 2.99 -13.58 -4.17
C PHE A 46 3.45 -13.64 -2.69
N ILE A 47 4.26 -12.67 -2.25
CA ILE A 47 4.64 -12.47 -0.85
C ILE A 47 3.87 -11.26 -0.29
N GLY A 48 3.99 -10.10 -0.93
CA GLY A 48 3.46 -8.84 -0.43
C GLY A 48 1.95 -8.84 -0.25
N ASP A 49 1.20 -9.45 -1.17
CA ASP A 49 -0.27 -9.47 -1.13
C ASP A 49 -0.83 -10.25 0.06
N TYR A 50 -0.05 -11.18 0.62
CA TYR A 50 -0.46 -12.04 1.74
C TYR A 50 0.30 -11.76 3.05
N ALA A 51 1.17 -10.77 3.05
CA ALA A 51 1.95 -10.41 4.23
C ALA A 51 1.12 -9.59 5.22
N THR A 52 1.46 -9.71 6.50
CA THR A 52 1.04 -8.75 7.53
C THR A 52 1.72 -7.40 7.26
N VAL A 53 0.96 -6.32 7.34
CA VAL A 53 1.49 -4.96 7.14
C VAL A 53 1.44 -4.19 8.44
N ILE A 54 2.60 -3.70 8.87
CA ILE A 54 2.75 -2.83 10.03
C ILE A 54 2.92 -1.39 9.54
N GLY A 55 2.08 -0.50 10.01
CA GLY A 55 2.16 0.93 9.67
C GLY A 55 3.33 1.64 10.38
N ALA A 56 3.65 2.83 9.90
CA ALA A 56 4.68 3.67 10.52
C ALA A 56 4.39 4.01 11.99
N SER A 57 3.12 3.93 12.42
CA SER A 57 2.71 4.07 13.81
C SER A 57 2.96 2.83 14.68
N GLY A 58 3.42 1.72 14.10
CA GLY A 58 3.56 0.43 14.75
C GLY A 58 2.27 -0.40 14.84
N LYS A 59 1.16 0.09 14.29
CA LYS A 59 -0.12 -0.62 14.27
C LYS A 59 -0.18 -1.61 13.12
N VAL A 60 -0.85 -2.75 13.31
CA VAL A 60 -1.19 -3.68 12.24
C VAL A 60 -2.25 -3.02 11.36
N LEU A 61 -1.91 -2.76 10.10
CA LEU A 61 -2.82 -2.20 9.10
C LEU A 61 -3.58 -3.30 8.34
N ARG A 62 -2.94 -4.45 8.16
CA ARG A 62 -3.52 -5.64 7.53
C ARG A 62 -2.90 -6.89 8.15
N GLU A 63 -3.74 -7.81 8.59
CA GLU A 63 -3.31 -9.15 8.96
C GLU A 63 -3.02 -9.98 7.70
N GLY A 64 -1.89 -10.68 7.70
CA GLY A 64 -1.48 -11.57 6.61
C GLY A 64 -1.66 -13.04 6.96
N THR A 65 -1.41 -13.90 5.98
CA THR A 65 -1.61 -15.35 6.07
C THR A 65 -0.37 -16.16 5.76
N ASN A 66 0.71 -15.53 5.30
CA ASN A 66 1.91 -16.24 4.82
C ASN A 66 3.12 -16.16 5.78
N GLY A 67 2.96 -15.55 6.96
CA GLY A 67 4.03 -15.41 7.95
C GLY A 67 5.05 -14.30 7.63
N TRP A 68 4.90 -13.58 6.52
CA TRP A 68 5.73 -12.43 6.18
C TRP A 68 5.17 -11.15 6.79
N ARG A 69 6.05 -10.19 7.08
CA ARG A 69 5.72 -8.88 7.62
C ARG A 69 6.39 -7.78 6.81
N CYS A 70 5.58 -6.86 6.27
CA CYS A 70 6.04 -5.67 5.56
C CYS A 70 5.88 -4.44 6.44
N GLU A 71 6.93 -3.64 6.58
CA GLU A 71 6.96 -2.45 7.42
C GLU A 71 7.97 -1.42 6.90
N PRO A 72 7.83 -0.12 7.22
CA PRO A 72 8.83 0.88 6.88
C PRO A 72 10.00 0.82 7.86
N PHE A 73 11.20 1.09 7.38
CA PHE A 73 12.38 1.27 8.24
C PHE A 73 12.64 2.72 8.60
N MET A 74 12.08 3.67 7.83
CA MET A 74 12.20 5.08 8.14
C MET A 74 11.01 5.57 8.96
N PRO A 75 11.24 6.47 9.94
CA PRO A 75 10.14 7.12 10.65
C PRO A 75 9.35 7.99 9.68
N MET A 76 8.01 8.04 9.84
CA MET A 76 7.16 8.86 9.00
C MET A 76 7.43 10.35 9.24
N PRO A 77 7.76 11.11 8.18
CA PRO A 77 7.93 12.55 8.29
C PRO A 77 6.59 13.25 8.59
N LYS A 78 6.66 14.47 9.09
CA LYS A 78 5.48 15.32 9.21
C LYS A 78 4.88 15.55 7.80
N GLY A 79 3.63 15.14 7.61
CA GLY A 79 2.94 15.23 6.33
C GLY A 79 2.99 13.96 5.48
N GLY A 80 3.70 12.92 5.91
CA GLY A 80 3.78 11.62 5.23
C GLY A 80 5.04 11.42 4.38
N PHE A 81 5.20 10.24 3.82
CA PHE A 81 6.30 9.91 2.93
C PHE A 81 6.07 10.50 1.53
N LYS A 82 7.16 10.90 0.86
CA LYS A 82 7.12 11.39 -0.51
C LYS A 82 6.72 10.30 -1.50
N ASP A 83 7.26 9.10 -1.32
CA ASP A 83 7.05 7.91 -2.15
C ASP A 83 7.37 6.65 -1.33
N ALA A 84 7.11 5.47 -1.91
CA ALA A 84 7.39 4.20 -1.24
C ALA A 84 8.87 4.05 -0.88
N HIS A 85 9.77 4.45 -1.78
CA HIS A 85 11.22 4.34 -1.56
C HIS A 85 11.69 5.17 -0.36
N SER A 86 11.10 6.34 -0.12
CA SER A 86 11.45 7.19 1.02
C SER A 86 11.06 6.59 2.38
N ALA A 87 10.14 5.63 2.40
CA ALA A 87 9.81 4.85 3.59
C ALA A 87 10.82 3.72 3.86
N ALA A 88 11.66 3.39 2.87
CA ALA A 88 12.57 2.23 2.89
C ALA A 88 11.87 0.97 3.41
N PRO A 89 10.78 0.53 2.77
CA PRO A 89 10.01 -0.59 3.28
C PRO A 89 10.75 -1.91 3.06
N ALA A 90 10.51 -2.86 3.96
CA ALA A 90 10.98 -4.23 3.81
C ALA A 90 9.89 -5.22 4.18
N CYS A 91 9.88 -6.34 3.46
CA CYS A 91 9.11 -7.52 3.80
C CYS A 91 10.05 -8.60 4.33
N SER A 92 9.85 -9.04 5.55
CA SER A 92 10.71 -9.96 6.28
C SER A 92 9.96 -11.24 6.64
N ASP A 93 10.62 -12.38 6.54
CA ASP A 93 10.08 -13.64 7.05
C ASP A 93 10.20 -13.72 8.59
N LYS A 94 9.65 -14.80 9.18
CA LYS A 94 9.64 -14.98 10.64
C LYS A 94 11.06 -15.02 11.25
N ASN A 95 12.04 -15.57 10.52
CA ASN A 95 13.41 -15.67 11.01
C ASN A 95 14.11 -14.33 11.00
N SER A 96 13.95 -13.52 9.93
CA SER A 96 14.44 -12.15 9.89
C SER A 96 13.82 -11.29 10.99
N VAL A 97 12.54 -11.45 11.27
CA VAL A 97 11.85 -10.75 12.38
C VAL A 97 12.43 -11.18 13.73
N ALA A 98 12.64 -12.47 13.94
CA ALA A 98 13.26 -12.97 15.19
C ALA A 98 14.67 -12.42 15.39
N TRP A 99 15.47 -12.39 14.32
CA TRP A 99 16.81 -11.80 14.34
C TRP A 99 16.76 -10.31 14.72
N ALA A 100 15.89 -9.54 14.06
CA ALA A 100 15.77 -8.11 14.30
C ALA A 100 15.33 -7.79 15.75
N ASN A 101 14.41 -8.58 16.29
CA ASN A 101 13.95 -8.44 17.69
C ASN A 101 15.07 -8.76 18.67
N ALA A 102 15.83 -9.83 18.45
CA ALA A 102 16.97 -10.20 19.29
C ALA A 102 18.07 -9.15 19.23
N TYR A 103 18.36 -8.62 18.05
CA TYR A 103 19.32 -7.52 17.89
C TYR A 103 18.93 -6.29 18.70
N LYS A 104 17.67 -5.85 18.63
CA LYS A 104 17.16 -4.72 19.42
C LYS A 104 17.22 -4.97 20.92
N ALA A 105 17.01 -6.20 21.37
CA ALA A 105 17.03 -6.60 22.76
C ALA A 105 18.46 -6.89 23.28
N GLY A 106 19.47 -6.96 22.41
CA GLY A 106 20.83 -7.34 22.77
C GLY A 106 20.96 -8.82 23.18
N THR A 107 20.13 -9.71 22.60
CA THR A 107 20.10 -11.14 22.90
C THR A 107 20.52 -11.97 21.67
N ILE A 108 20.74 -13.26 21.89
CA ILE A 108 21.02 -14.21 20.79
C ILE A 108 19.68 -14.56 20.15
N PRO A 109 19.53 -14.47 18.80
CA PRO A 109 18.29 -14.85 18.14
C PRO A 109 18.05 -16.37 18.17
N GLU A 110 16.83 -16.77 18.45
CA GLU A 110 16.36 -18.14 18.28
C GLU A 110 15.67 -18.25 16.91
N MET A 111 16.31 -18.94 15.97
CA MET A 111 15.85 -19.08 14.59
C MET A 111 15.91 -20.55 14.17
N GLU A 112 14.92 -20.95 13.37
CA GLU A 112 14.86 -22.31 12.80
C GLU A 112 15.70 -22.45 11.54
N ALA A 113 15.92 -21.33 10.82
CA ALA A 113 16.68 -21.24 9.59
C ALA A 113 17.18 -19.79 9.38
N ASP A 114 17.92 -19.56 8.30
CA ASP A 114 18.30 -18.22 7.88
C ASP A 114 17.06 -17.37 7.58
N GLY A 115 17.14 -16.09 7.88
CA GLY A 115 16.08 -15.15 7.60
C GLY A 115 16.21 -14.54 6.20
N TRP A 116 15.07 -14.27 5.57
CA TRP A 116 15.00 -13.63 4.25
C TRP A 116 14.25 -12.30 4.34
N MET A 117 14.73 -11.34 3.57
CA MET A 117 14.14 -10.00 3.50
C MET A 117 14.16 -9.48 2.07
N TRP A 118 13.05 -8.86 1.67
CA TRP A 118 12.95 -8.06 0.46
C TRP A 118 12.88 -6.58 0.84
N MET A 119 13.63 -5.74 0.15
CA MET A 119 13.71 -4.31 0.44
C MET A 119 13.84 -3.50 -0.86
N ILE A 120 13.27 -2.28 -0.88
CA ILE A 120 13.44 -1.28 -1.96
C ILE A 120 14.00 0.03 -1.43
#